data_fb22343d557e62902f9ab88f1bc4c1e9
#
_entry.id   fb22343d557e62902f9ab88f1bc4c1e9
#
_cell.length_a   1.000
_cell.length_b   1.000
_cell.length_c   1.000
_cell.angle_alpha   90.00
_cell.angle_beta   90.00
_cell.angle_gamma   90.00
#
_symmetry.space_group_name_H-M   'P 1'
#
loop_
_entity.id
_entity.type
_entity.pdbx_description
1 polymer ?
#
loop_
_entity_poly.entity_id
_entity_poly.type
_entity_poly.pdbx_seq_one_letter_code
_entity_poly.pdbx_strand_id
1 'polypeptide(L)'
;LFKNDLAYKNKMPINWCLSCKIGLANEEVVDGHCERCGGETEKRDKEQWMLAITKYADRLDKDLDDVNYLEQIKTQQRNWIGKSEGAEIKFPILNSKLLIDVFTTRADTIFGVTYMVLAPEHELVQKLKEQITNFDEVENYISDTRKKTEIERTAEGKEKTGVELKGVKAINPANKEEISIFIADYVMAGYGTGAIMAVPAYDERDNEFAEKFNLPIVEADLVDVDEVIKKVKGKKTINYKLRDWVFSRQRYWGEPIPIIHCEKCGAVPVPESDLPVELPDIEDYKPTDSGESPLTKAVEWVNVKCPSCSGDAKRETDVMPNWA
;
A
#
# COMPACT_ATOMS: atom_id res chain seq x y z
N LEU A 1 -11.69 -7.82 -18.11
CA LEU A 1 -11.36 -7.13 -16.84
C LEU A 1 -10.98 -5.68 -17.11
N PHE A 2 -10.00 -5.40 -17.99
CA PHE A 2 -9.54 -4.05 -18.31
C PHE A 2 -10.66 -3.09 -18.73
N LYS A 3 -11.53 -3.49 -19.68
CA LYS A 3 -12.69 -2.69 -20.15
C LYS A 3 -13.71 -2.34 -19.04
N ASN A 4 -13.66 -3.02 -17.90
CA ASN A 4 -14.54 -2.83 -16.75
C ASN A 4 -13.80 -2.22 -15.54
N ASP A 5 -12.61 -1.66 -15.74
CA ASP A 5 -11.77 -1.09 -14.70
C ASP A 5 -11.44 -2.07 -13.56
N LEU A 6 -11.41 -3.37 -13.86
CA LEU A 6 -11.03 -4.43 -12.91
C LEU A 6 -9.57 -4.86 -13.06
N ALA A 7 -8.90 -4.47 -14.14
CA ALA A 7 -7.46 -4.59 -14.30
C ALA A 7 -6.90 -3.21 -14.65
N TYR A 8 -5.87 -2.80 -13.94
CA TYR A 8 -5.25 -1.48 -14.09
C TYR A 8 -3.75 -1.54 -13.77
N LYS A 9 -2.99 -0.54 -14.24
CA LYS A 9 -1.56 -0.42 -13.98
C LYS A 9 -1.33 0.67 -12.94
N ASN A 10 -0.51 0.38 -11.92
CA ASN A 10 -0.17 1.33 -10.88
C ASN A 10 1.29 1.18 -10.46
N LYS A 11 1.91 2.29 -10.08
CA LYS A 11 3.25 2.31 -9.51
C LYS A 11 3.18 2.02 -8.02
N MET A 12 3.91 1.00 -7.59
CA MET A 12 3.92 0.57 -6.19
C MET A 12 5.28 -0.04 -5.80
N PRO A 13 5.64 0.01 -4.52
CA PRO A 13 6.83 -0.68 -4.03
C PRO A 13 6.62 -2.20 -4.07
N ILE A 14 7.50 -2.90 -4.78
CA ILE A 14 7.56 -4.36 -4.81
C ILE A 14 8.85 -4.84 -4.16
N ASN A 15 8.87 -6.09 -3.68
CA ASN A 15 10.10 -6.74 -3.31
C ASN A 15 10.91 -7.06 -4.57
N TRP A 16 12.17 -6.75 -4.57
CA TRP A 16 13.07 -6.95 -5.70
C TRP A 16 14.29 -7.76 -5.27
N CYS A 17 14.55 -8.88 -5.91
CA CYS A 17 15.76 -9.65 -5.67
C CYS A 17 16.91 -9.09 -6.48
N LEU A 18 17.99 -8.67 -5.80
CA LEU A 18 19.18 -8.10 -6.44
C LEU A 18 19.94 -9.12 -7.28
N SER A 19 19.93 -10.40 -6.89
CA SER A 19 20.61 -11.48 -7.60
C SER A 19 19.80 -12.02 -8.77
N CYS A 20 18.51 -12.33 -8.55
CA CYS A 20 17.63 -12.84 -9.61
C CYS A 20 17.14 -11.74 -10.57
N LYS A 21 17.21 -10.46 -10.16
CA LYS A 21 16.75 -9.28 -10.92
C LYS A 21 15.25 -9.37 -11.31
N ILE A 22 14.43 -9.83 -10.39
CA ILE A 22 12.99 -10.02 -10.58
C ILE A 22 12.20 -9.44 -9.40
N GLY A 23 10.95 -9.03 -9.67
CA GLY A 23 9.95 -8.75 -8.64
C GLY A 23 9.51 -10.03 -7.94
N LEU A 24 9.36 -9.94 -6.62
CA LEU A 24 8.95 -11.04 -5.75
C LEU A 24 7.62 -10.71 -5.07
N ALA A 25 6.79 -11.73 -4.87
CA ALA A 25 5.67 -11.65 -3.95
C ALA A 25 6.18 -11.60 -2.49
N ASN A 26 5.33 -11.21 -1.55
CA ASN A 26 5.74 -11.13 -0.13
C ASN A 26 6.14 -12.52 0.40
N GLU A 27 5.48 -13.57 -0.06
CA GLU A 27 5.72 -14.97 0.31
C GLU A 27 7.04 -15.52 -0.24
N GLU A 28 7.60 -14.89 -1.29
CA GLU A 28 8.89 -15.25 -1.91
C GLU A 28 10.08 -14.58 -1.20
N VAL A 29 9.84 -13.84 -0.10
CA VAL A 29 10.88 -13.20 0.72
C VAL A 29 10.86 -13.77 2.13
N VAL A 30 11.96 -14.37 2.53
CA VAL A 30 12.15 -14.96 3.86
C VAL A 30 13.34 -14.26 4.52
N ASP A 31 13.11 -13.65 5.68
CA ASP A 31 14.13 -12.91 6.45
C ASP A 31 14.92 -11.88 5.61
N GLY A 32 14.21 -11.15 4.73
CA GLY A 32 14.83 -10.14 3.85
C GLY A 32 15.59 -10.72 2.64
N HIS A 33 15.51 -12.04 2.43
CA HIS A 33 16.21 -12.74 1.35
C HIS A 33 15.23 -13.41 0.39
N CYS A 34 15.63 -13.55 -0.84
CA CYS A 34 14.89 -14.27 -1.86
C CYS A 34 14.85 -15.77 -1.54
N GLU A 35 13.67 -16.35 -1.37
CA GLU A 35 13.48 -17.79 -1.08
C GLU A 35 14.20 -18.68 -2.12
N ARG A 36 14.21 -18.24 -3.38
CA ARG A 36 14.76 -19.03 -4.49
C ARG A 36 16.29 -19.06 -4.54
N CYS A 37 16.97 -17.93 -4.31
CA CYS A 37 18.42 -17.83 -4.52
C CYS A 37 19.20 -17.43 -3.27
N GLY A 38 18.54 -17.10 -2.15
CA GLY A 38 19.17 -16.62 -0.93
C GLY A 38 19.78 -15.21 -1.03
N GLY A 39 19.62 -14.53 -2.18
CA GLY A 39 20.14 -13.18 -2.36
C GLY A 39 19.34 -12.12 -1.63
N GLU A 40 19.97 -11.00 -1.30
CA GLU A 40 19.32 -9.86 -0.65
C GLU A 40 18.17 -9.30 -1.49
N THR A 41 17.16 -8.80 -0.81
CA THR A 41 16.00 -8.13 -1.43
C THR A 41 15.93 -6.68 -1.01
N GLU A 42 15.40 -5.84 -1.89
CA GLU A 42 15.11 -4.43 -1.61
C GLU A 42 13.69 -4.06 -2.03
N LYS A 43 13.15 -2.97 -1.52
CA LYS A 43 11.91 -2.39 -2.05
C LYS A 43 12.24 -1.48 -3.23
N ARG A 44 11.58 -1.73 -4.37
CA ARG A 44 11.75 -0.97 -5.60
C ARG A 44 10.40 -0.53 -6.14
N ASP A 45 10.23 0.77 -6.40
CA ASP A 45 9.03 1.29 -7.02
C ASP A 45 8.96 0.88 -8.48
N LYS A 46 7.91 0.15 -8.84
CA LYS A 46 7.70 -0.32 -10.21
C LYS A 46 6.22 -0.28 -10.59
N GLU A 47 5.96 0.01 -11.86
CA GLU A 47 4.62 -0.16 -12.41
C GLU A 47 4.25 -1.62 -12.49
N GLN A 48 3.08 -1.96 -11.98
CA GLN A 48 2.55 -3.33 -11.95
C GLN A 48 1.10 -3.36 -12.37
N TRP A 49 0.71 -4.43 -13.06
CA TRP A 49 -0.69 -4.71 -13.32
C TRP A 49 -1.35 -5.32 -12.11
N MET A 50 -2.51 -4.80 -11.80
CA MET A 50 -3.30 -5.17 -10.62
C MET A 50 -4.71 -5.57 -11.01
N LEU A 51 -5.27 -6.51 -10.27
CA LEU A 51 -6.70 -6.82 -10.29
C LEU A 51 -7.38 -6.15 -9.10
N ALA A 52 -8.43 -5.37 -9.39
CA ALA A 52 -9.22 -4.63 -8.41
C ALA A 52 -10.16 -5.57 -7.62
N ILE A 53 -9.59 -6.56 -6.90
CA ILE A 53 -10.37 -7.53 -6.12
C ILE A 53 -11.08 -6.85 -4.94
N THR A 54 -10.55 -5.72 -4.47
CA THR A 54 -11.17 -4.94 -3.39
C THR A 54 -12.56 -4.39 -3.77
N LYS A 55 -12.85 -4.22 -5.06
CA LYS A 55 -14.20 -3.86 -5.53
C LYS A 55 -15.28 -4.91 -5.18
N TYR A 56 -14.84 -6.13 -4.88
CA TYR A 56 -15.70 -7.23 -4.49
C TYR A 56 -15.66 -7.55 -2.99
N ALA A 57 -14.88 -6.82 -2.20
CA ALA A 57 -14.65 -7.12 -0.79
C ALA A 57 -15.95 -7.22 0.04
N ASP A 58 -16.88 -6.25 -0.12
CA ASP A 58 -18.16 -6.26 0.58
C ASP A 58 -19.04 -7.43 0.13
N ARG A 59 -19.05 -7.74 -1.17
CA ARG A 59 -19.78 -8.87 -1.72
C ARG A 59 -19.19 -10.21 -1.25
N LEU A 60 -17.85 -10.33 -1.27
CA LEU A 60 -17.17 -11.53 -0.78
C LEU A 60 -17.49 -11.81 0.69
N ASP A 61 -17.54 -10.77 1.52
CA ASP A 61 -17.91 -10.90 2.94
C ASP A 61 -19.36 -11.37 3.10
N LYS A 62 -20.29 -10.78 2.36
CA LYS A 62 -21.73 -11.14 2.41
C LYS A 62 -22.01 -12.53 1.85
N ASP A 63 -21.42 -12.87 0.71
CA ASP A 63 -21.65 -14.15 0.02
C ASP A 63 -21.16 -15.35 0.88
N LEU A 64 -20.35 -15.13 1.93
CA LEU A 64 -19.99 -16.16 2.91
C LEU A 64 -21.19 -16.67 3.72
N ASP A 65 -22.26 -15.89 3.85
CA ASP A 65 -23.47 -16.35 4.53
C ASP A 65 -24.23 -17.39 3.72
N ASP A 66 -24.12 -17.33 2.39
CA ASP A 66 -24.85 -18.20 1.46
C ASP A 66 -24.11 -19.52 1.12
N VAL A 67 -22.83 -19.63 1.50
CA VAL A 67 -22.04 -20.83 1.23
C VAL A 67 -22.05 -21.83 2.39
N ASN A 68 -22.11 -23.12 2.08
CA ASN A 68 -22.09 -24.19 3.08
C ASN A 68 -20.66 -24.53 3.52
N TYR A 69 -19.96 -23.57 4.11
CA TYR A 69 -18.64 -23.75 4.69
C TYR A 69 -18.72 -23.92 6.21
N LEU A 70 -17.71 -24.56 6.79
CA LEU A 70 -17.53 -24.59 8.23
C LEU A 70 -17.34 -23.14 8.76
N GLU A 71 -17.90 -22.85 9.92
CA GLU A 71 -17.81 -21.50 10.51
C GLU A 71 -16.36 -21.04 10.73
N GLN A 72 -15.46 -21.97 11.05
CA GLN A 72 -14.03 -21.66 11.15
C GLN A 72 -13.46 -21.14 9.83
N ILE A 73 -13.85 -21.73 8.69
CA ILE A 73 -13.40 -21.28 7.37
C ILE A 73 -13.98 -19.91 7.03
N LYS A 74 -15.28 -19.68 7.30
CA LYS A 74 -15.91 -18.37 7.12
C LYS A 74 -15.21 -17.29 7.94
N THR A 75 -14.90 -17.59 9.21
CA THR A 75 -14.17 -16.67 10.10
C THR A 75 -12.78 -16.35 9.56
N GLN A 76 -12.03 -17.34 9.09
CA GLN A 76 -10.71 -17.09 8.48
C GLN A 76 -10.81 -16.21 7.24
N GLN A 77 -11.79 -16.44 6.36
CA GLN A 77 -12.00 -15.63 5.17
C GLN A 77 -12.43 -14.21 5.52
N ARG A 78 -13.35 -14.01 6.49
CA ARG A 78 -13.72 -12.69 6.99
C ARG A 78 -12.54 -11.94 7.60
N ASN A 79 -11.69 -12.61 8.36
CA ASN A 79 -10.46 -12.03 8.92
C ASN A 79 -9.46 -11.64 7.82
N TRP A 80 -9.41 -12.40 6.73
CA TRP A 80 -8.59 -12.08 5.56
C TRP A 80 -9.13 -10.86 4.80
N ILE A 81 -10.43 -10.81 4.55
CA ILE A 81 -11.10 -9.64 3.96
C ILE A 81 -10.92 -8.43 4.87
N GLY A 82 -11.08 -8.64 6.19
CA GLY A 82 -10.79 -7.67 7.24
C GLY A 82 -11.59 -6.38 7.09
N LYS A 83 -12.93 -6.50 6.97
CA LYS A 83 -13.84 -5.36 6.95
C LYS A 83 -13.77 -4.59 8.27
N SER A 84 -13.59 -3.29 8.20
CA SER A 84 -13.56 -2.37 9.34
C SER A 84 -14.45 -1.17 9.06
N GLU A 85 -15.45 -0.97 9.89
CA GLU A 85 -16.32 0.20 9.85
C GLU A 85 -15.76 1.29 10.77
N GLY A 86 -15.67 2.51 10.29
CA GLY A 86 -15.07 3.60 11.03
C GLY A 86 -15.34 4.97 10.41
N ALA A 87 -14.47 5.91 10.70
CA ALA A 87 -14.56 7.27 10.20
C ALA A 87 -13.22 7.74 9.64
N GLU A 88 -13.28 8.48 8.54
CA GLU A 88 -12.18 9.31 8.06
C GLU A 88 -12.27 10.68 8.71
N ILE A 89 -11.18 11.11 9.33
CA ILE A 89 -11.04 12.39 10.01
C ILE A 89 -9.79 13.09 9.51
N LYS A 90 -9.89 14.41 9.28
CA LYS A 90 -8.79 15.24 8.79
C LYS A 90 -8.18 16.05 9.93
N PHE A 91 -6.88 15.86 10.15
CA PHE A 91 -6.10 16.63 11.12
C PHE A 91 -5.28 17.70 10.38
N PRO A 92 -5.57 18.99 10.60
CA PRO A 92 -4.77 20.07 10.01
C PRO A 92 -3.34 20.05 10.56
N ILE A 93 -2.37 20.37 9.69
CA ILE A 93 -0.98 20.58 10.10
C ILE A 93 -0.82 22.07 10.40
N LEU A 94 -0.25 22.38 11.58
CA LEU A 94 -0.02 23.76 12.04
C LEU A 94 0.83 24.53 11.04
N ASN A 95 0.44 25.76 10.74
CA ASN A 95 1.12 26.65 9.80
C ASN A 95 1.26 26.08 8.36
N SER A 96 0.40 25.13 7.99
CA SER A 96 0.39 24.53 6.66
C SER A 96 -1.03 24.45 6.10
N LYS A 97 -1.15 24.27 4.78
CA LYS A 97 -2.43 23.93 4.12
C LYS A 97 -2.65 22.42 4.01
N LEU A 98 -1.68 21.63 4.48
CA LEU A 98 -1.73 20.19 4.40
C LEU A 98 -2.60 19.60 5.52
N LEU A 99 -3.21 18.47 5.23
CA LEU A 99 -4.06 17.72 6.14
C LEU A 99 -3.52 16.29 6.27
N ILE A 100 -3.62 15.71 7.44
CA ILE A 100 -3.40 14.28 7.67
C ILE A 100 -4.77 13.61 7.65
N ASP A 101 -5.02 12.74 6.69
CA ASP A 101 -6.22 11.92 6.66
C ASP A 101 -6.01 10.68 7.53
N VAL A 102 -6.90 10.44 8.47
CA VAL A 102 -6.86 9.30 9.38
C VAL A 102 -8.14 8.48 9.27
N PHE A 103 -7.99 7.16 9.12
CA PHE A 103 -9.09 6.24 9.34
C PHE A 103 -9.03 5.67 10.75
N THR A 104 -10.14 5.73 11.49
CA THR A 104 -10.25 5.14 12.82
C THR A 104 -11.58 4.44 13.03
N THR A 105 -11.56 3.29 13.70
CA THR A 105 -12.76 2.60 14.20
C THR A 105 -13.22 3.16 15.55
N ARG A 106 -12.39 4.00 16.18
CA ARG A 106 -12.60 4.55 17.51
C ARG A 106 -12.65 6.09 17.48
N ALA A 107 -13.54 6.65 16.64
CA ALA A 107 -13.72 8.10 16.60
C ALA A 107 -14.21 8.68 17.94
N ASP A 108 -14.88 7.87 18.77
CA ASP A 108 -15.31 8.19 20.12
C ASP A 108 -14.19 8.64 21.05
N THR A 109 -12.94 8.23 20.80
CA THR A 109 -11.77 8.55 21.63
C THR A 109 -11.00 9.81 21.21
N ILE A 110 -11.50 10.57 20.24
CA ILE A 110 -10.75 11.67 19.60
C ILE A 110 -10.24 12.75 20.58
N PHE A 111 -10.92 12.96 21.68
CA PHE A 111 -10.53 13.93 22.72
C PHE A 111 -9.31 13.47 23.53
N GLY A 112 -9.00 12.18 23.53
CA GLY A 112 -7.82 11.57 24.14
C GLY A 112 -6.62 11.43 23.20
N VAL A 113 -6.70 11.96 21.98
CA VAL A 113 -5.57 11.93 21.02
C VAL A 113 -4.48 12.89 21.48
N THR A 114 -3.29 12.37 21.71
CA THR A 114 -2.13 13.14 22.21
C THR A 114 -0.97 13.22 21.22
N TYR A 115 -0.94 12.36 20.21
CA TYR A 115 0.03 12.40 19.11
C TYR A 115 -0.52 11.70 17.86
N MET A 116 0.18 11.91 16.75
CA MET A 116 -0.09 11.27 15.46
C MET A 116 1.09 10.40 15.07
N VAL A 117 0.83 9.29 14.38
CA VAL A 117 1.90 8.47 13.80
C VAL A 117 1.64 8.24 12.32
N LEU A 118 2.63 8.55 11.50
CA LEU A 118 2.63 8.30 10.06
C LEU A 118 3.48 7.08 9.73
N ALA A 119 3.14 6.40 8.66
CA ALA A 119 4.04 5.43 8.05
C ALA A 119 5.33 6.15 7.59
N PRO A 120 6.52 5.54 7.71
CA PRO A 120 7.77 6.16 7.26
C PRO A 120 7.76 6.55 5.78
N GLU A 121 7.00 5.81 4.96
CA GLU A 121 6.84 6.04 3.52
C GLU A 121 5.72 7.04 3.16
N HIS A 122 5.05 7.62 4.16
CA HIS A 122 3.92 8.52 3.92
C HIS A 122 4.36 9.77 3.16
N GLU A 123 3.62 10.15 2.11
CA GLU A 123 3.99 11.26 1.22
C GLU A 123 4.15 12.62 1.93
N LEU A 124 3.41 12.83 3.03
CA LEU A 124 3.51 14.06 3.82
C LEU A 124 4.89 14.27 4.43
N VAL A 125 5.64 13.20 4.74
CA VAL A 125 6.99 13.33 5.30
C VAL A 125 7.91 14.08 4.33
N GLN A 126 7.84 13.74 3.04
CA GLN A 126 8.61 14.43 2.00
C GLN A 126 8.08 15.85 1.72
N LYS A 127 6.76 16.03 1.71
CA LYS A 127 6.14 17.35 1.51
C LYS A 127 6.48 18.36 2.63
N LEU A 128 6.77 17.85 3.83
CA LEU A 128 7.10 18.64 5.02
C LEU A 128 8.61 18.76 5.28
N LYS A 129 9.46 18.21 4.40
CA LYS A 129 10.91 18.13 4.57
C LYS A 129 11.54 19.42 5.05
N GLU A 130 11.19 20.55 4.46
CA GLU A 130 11.76 21.87 4.79
C GLU A 130 11.32 22.41 6.17
N GLN A 131 10.23 21.87 6.73
CA GLN A 131 9.71 22.27 8.03
C GLN A 131 10.23 21.36 9.16
N ILE A 132 10.74 20.17 8.82
CA ILE A 132 11.25 19.17 9.77
C ILE A 132 12.71 19.53 10.11
N THR A 133 12.95 19.93 11.37
CA THR A 133 14.28 20.39 11.80
C THR A 133 15.30 19.26 12.00
N ASN A 134 14.84 18.01 12.17
CA ASN A 134 15.68 16.80 12.33
C ASN A 134 15.55 15.87 11.13
N PHE A 135 15.44 16.41 9.91
CA PHE A 135 15.15 15.59 8.72
C PHE A 135 16.18 14.50 8.45
N ASP A 136 17.46 14.73 8.76
CA ASP A 136 18.52 13.71 8.60
C ASP A 136 18.25 12.46 9.47
N GLU A 137 17.77 12.65 10.70
CA GLU A 137 17.36 11.56 11.60
C GLU A 137 16.15 10.80 11.03
N VAL A 138 15.18 11.55 10.51
CA VAL A 138 13.96 11.02 9.85
C VAL A 138 14.34 10.19 8.60
N GLU A 139 15.23 10.68 7.75
CA GLU A 139 15.68 10.01 6.54
C GLU A 139 16.44 8.70 6.84
N ASN A 140 17.29 8.70 7.85
CA ASN A 140 17.98 7.50 8.33
C ASN A 140 16.98 6.45 8.82
N TYR A 141 15.99 6.86 9.62
CA TYR A 141 14.94 5.95 10.09
C TYR A 141 14.11 5.35 8.95
N ILE A 142 13.74 6.16 7.94
CA ILE A 142 13.05 5.68 6.74
C ILE A 142 13.90 4.66 5.99
N SER A 143 15.20 4.93 5.81
CA SER A 143 16.14 4.03 5.14
C SER A 143 16.23 2.67 5.85
N ASP A 144 16.34 2.68 7.18
CA ASP A 144 16.41 1.44 7.96
C ASP A 144 15.08 0.69 7.99
N THR A 145 13.96 1.39 8.02
CA THR A 145 12.64 0.76 7.95
C THR A 145 12.39 0.09 6.61
N ARG A 146 12.87 0.65 5.50
CA ARG A 146 12.73 0.06 4.17
C ARG A 146 13.39 -1.31 4.01
N LYS A 147 14.40 -1.61 4.83
CA LYS A 147 15.09 -2.92 4.84
C LYS A 147 14.27 -4.01 5.53
N LYS A 148 13.29 -3.63 6.36
CA LYS A 148 12.44 -4.56 7.12
C LYS A 148 11.25 -5.04 6.29
N THR A 149 10.89 -6.31 6.45
CA THR A 149 9.66 -6.88 5.89
C THR A 149 8.42 -6.40 6.65
N GLU A 150 7.24 -6.53 6.05
CA GLU A 150 5.98 -6.20 6.74
C GLU A 150 5.78 -7.07 8.00
N ILE A 151 6.18 -8.34 7.96
CA ILE A 151 6.10 -9.27 9.10
C ILE A 151 6.99 -8.77 10.25
N GLU A 152 8.24 -8.41 9.97
CA GLU A 152 9.15 -7.86 10.98
C GLU A 152 8.64 -6.54 11.56
N ARG A 153 7.97 -5.72 10.76
CA ARG A 153 7.41 -4.43 11.21
C ARG A 153 6.21 -4.61 12.14
N THR A 154 5.39 -5.64 11.91
CA THR A 154 4.13 -5.87 12.64
C THR A 154 4.18 -6.99 13.66
N ALA A 155 5.36 -7.61 13.91
CA ALA A 155 5.53 -8.70 14.84
C ALA A 155 5.06 -8.32 16.26
N GLU A 156 4.29 -9.21 16.89
CA GLU A 156 3.86 -9.04 18.29
C GLU A 156 5.06 -9.09 19.25
N GLY A 157 5.00 -8.29 20.32
CA GLY A 157 6.07 -8.22 21.32
C GLY A 157 7.33 -7.50 20.89
N LYS A 158 7.37 -6.91 19.68
CA LYS A 158 8.49 -6.10 19.24
C LYS A 158 8.48 -4.73 19.91
N GLU A 159 9.66 -4.28 20.34
CA GLU A 159 9.84 -2.93 20.83
C GLU A 159 9.41 -1.88 19.81
N LYS A 160 8.52 -0.97 20.18
CA LYS A 160 8.05 0.11 19.32
C LYS A 160 9.16 1.12 19.08
N THR A 161 9.43 1.43 17.82
CA THR A 161 10.41 2.44 17.40
C THR A 161 9.74 3.54 16.61
N GLY A 162 10.29 4.74 16.66
CA GLY A 162 9.78 5.88 15.92
C GLY A 162 10.68 7.10 16.04
N VAL A 163 10.43 8.11 15.22
CA VAL A 163 11.11 9.39 15.23
C VAL A 163 10.10 10.52 15.15
N GLU A 164 10.22 11.53 16.01
CA GLU A 164 9.38 12.73 15.96
C GLU A 164 9.75 13.59 14.75
N LEU A 165 8.75 14.12 14.06
CA LEU A 165 8.93 15.15 13.03
C LEU A 165 9.04 16.52 13.73
N LYS A 166 10.22 16.85 14.26
CA LYS A 166 10.43 18.09 15.04
C LYS A 166 10.20 19.33 14.18
N GLY A 167 9.50 20.30 14.74
CA GLY A 167 9.12 21.53 14.04
C GLY A 167 7.75 21.44 13.35
N VAL A 168 7.12 20.28 13.29
CA VAL A 168 5.81 20.06 12.71
C VAL A 168 4.84 19.55 13.77
N LYS A 169 3.63 20.11 13.83
CA LYS A 169 2.55 19.71 14.73
C LYS A 169 1.27 19.53 13.93
N ALA A 170 0.43 18.59 14.37
CA ALA A 170 -0.94 18.52 13.93
C ALA A 170 -1.89 19.22 14.92
N ILE A 171 -3.07 19.56 14.48
CA ILE A 171 -4.12 20.13 15.33
C ILE A 171 -5.25 19.12 15.44
N ASN A 172 -5.58 18.71 16.67
CA ASN A 172 -6.74 17.88 16.90
C ASN A 172 -8.01 18.67 16.51
N PRO A 173 -8.81 18.22 15.53
CA PRO A 173 -9.97 18.96 15.06
C PRO A 173 -11.09 19.09 16.09
N ALA A 174 -11.13 18.23 17.11
CA ALA A 174 -12.19 18.18 18.12
C ALA A 174 -11.99 19.21 19.25
N ASN A 175 -10.75 19.38 19.76
CA ASN A 175 -10.43 20.26 20.89
C ASN A 175 -9.46 21.41 20.55
N LYS A 176 -8.86 21.40 19.33
CA LYS A 176 -7.90 22.39 18.82
C LYS A 176 -6.54 22.35 19.49
N GLU A 177 -6.22 21.30 20.22
CA GLU A 177 -4.89 21.11 20.79
C GLU A 177 -3.85 20.77 19.72
N GLU A 178 -2.63 21.25 19.96
CA GLU A 178 -1.48 20.91 19.14
C GLU A 178 -0.89 19.58 19.60
N ILE A 179 -0.71 18.65 18.66
CA ILE A 179 -0.18 17.30 18.94
C ILE A 179 1.04 17.01 18.09
N SER A 180 1.99 16.26 18.66
CA SER A 180 3.21 15.84 17.99
C SER A 180 2.92 14.86 16.85
N ILE A 181 3.78 14.85 15.84
CA ILE A 181 3.72 13.92 14.73
C ILE A 181 4.98 13.06 14.76
N PHE A 182 4.82 11.75 14.70
CA PHE A 182 5.90 10.77 14.63
C PHE A 182 5.81 10.00 13.31
N ILE A 183 6.91 9.39 12.93
CA ILE A 183 6.93 8.25 12.02
C ILE A 183 7.29 7.00 12.83
N ALA A 184 6.66 5.87 12.52
CA ALA A 184 6.96 4.60 13.19
C ALA A 184 6.80 3.41 12.24
N ASP A 185 7.65 2.41 12.40
CA ASP A 185 7.71 1.27 11.49
C ASP A 185 6.50 0.33 11.57
N TYR A 186 5.74 0.34 12.67
CA TYR A 186 4.52 -0.46 12.81
C TYR A 186 3.31 0.13 12.06
N VAL A 187 3.38 1.38 11.59
CA VAL A 187 2.35 1.98 10.74
C VAL A 187 2.65 1.69 9.27
N MET A 188 1.68 1.11 8.57
CA MET A 188 1.85 0.66 7.20
C MET A 188 1.18 1.62 6.22
N ALA A 189 1.92 2.13 5.23
CA ALA A 189 1.37 3.04 4.20
C ALA A 189 0.26 2.40 3.34
N GLY A 190 0.29 1.08 3.20
CA GLY A 190 -0.71 0.33 2.43
C GLY A 190 -1.96 -0.08 3.22
N TYR A 191 -2.11 0.35 4.48
CA TYR A 191 -3.31 0.07 5.29
C TYR A 191 -3.96 1.37 5.75
N GLY A 192 -5.26 1.50 5.48
CA GLY A 192 -5.99 2.74 5.75
C GLY A 192 -5.39 3.92 4.98
N THR A 193 -5.12 4.98 5.69
CA THR A 193 -4.51 6.20 5.15
C THR A 193 -2.99 6.27 5.34
N GLY A 194 -2.37 5.25 5.96
CA GLY A 194 -0.97 5.30 6.35
C GLY A 194 -0.69 6.24 7.53
N ALA A 195 -1.73 6.67 8.24
CA ALA A 195 -1.67 7.54 9.40
C ALA A 195 -2.64 7.06 10.49
N ILE A 196 -2.25 7.15 11.74
CA ILE A 196 -3.08 6.85 12.90
C ILE A 196 -3.12 8.04 13.86
N MET A 197 -4.24 8.25 14.50
CA MET A 197 -4.37 9.07 15.69
C MET A 197 -4.11 8.18 16.91
N ALA A 198 -3.19 8.56 17.78
CA ALA A 198 -2.82 7.75 18.92
C ALA A 198 -3.59 8.18 20.18
N VAL A 199 -4.14 7.18 20.87
CA VAL A 199 -4.99 7.35 22.05
C VAL A 199 -4.47 6.51 23.21
N PRO A 200 -3.34 6.87 23.84
CA PRO A 200 -2.61 6.03 24.77
C PRO A 200 -3.41 5.62 26.03
N ALA A 201 -4.46 6.34 26.38
CA ALA A 201 -5.34 5.93 27.47
C ALA A 201 -6.29 4.77 27.12
N TYR A 202 -6.45 4.46 25.81
CA TYR A 202 -7.45 3.49 25.31
C TYR A 202 -6.88 2.39 24.40
N ASP A 203 -5.62 2.51 24.00
CA ASP A 203 -4.92 1.52 23.17
C ASP A 203 -3.57 1.18 23.78
N GLU A 204 -3.31 -0.11 24.04
CA GLU A 204 -2.11 -0.59 24.70
C GLU A 204 -0.84 -0.29 23.90
N ARG A 205 -0.90 -0.39 22.55
CA ARG A 205 0.25 -0.10 21.67
C ARG A 205 0.60 1.38 21.68
N ASP A 206 -0.42 2.23 21.72
CA ASP A 206 -0.24 3.68 21.82
C ASP A 206 0.30 4.05 23.21
N ASN A 207 -0.14 3.33 24.25
CA ASN A 207 0.35 3.52 25.61
C ASN A 207 1.85 3.19 25.72
N GLU A 208 2.27 1.99 25.26
CA GLU A 208 3.69 1.59 25.24
C GLU A 208 4.57 2.61 24.51
N PHE A 209 4.09 3.13 23.38
CA PHE A 209 4.81 4.15 22.63
C PHE A 209 4.87 5.49 23.38
N ALA A 210 3.76 5.91 23.97
CA ALA A 210 3.70 7.14 24.78
C ALA A 210 4.64 7.10 25.99
N GLU A 211 4.66 6.00 26.72
CA GLU A 211 5.58 5.80 27.85
C GLU A 211 7.05 5.88 27.40
N LYS A 212 7.39 5.17 26.30
CA LYS A 212 8.75 5.17 25.76
C LYS A 212 9.25 6.56 25.36
N PHE A 213 8.39 7.36 24.74
CA PHE A 213 8.74 8.69 24.23
C PHE A 213 8.36 9.82 25.18
N ASN A 214 7.91 9.51 26.42
CA ASN A 214 7.44 10.46 27.43
C ASN A 214 6.37 11.42 26.90
N LEU A 215 5.39 10.86 26.18
CA LEU A 215 4.27 11.62 25.61
C LEU A 215 3.12 11.69 26.60
N PRO A 216 2.25 12.71 26.49
CA PRO A 216 1.07 12.82 27.36
C PRO A 216 0.12 11.62 27.18
N ILE A 217 -0.42 11.14 28.32
CA ILE A 217 -1.51 10.16 28.35
C ILE A 217 -2.71 10.88 28.97
N VAL A 218 -3.75 11.08 28.16
CA VAL A 218 -4.94 11.86 28.55
C VAL A 218 -6.16 10.95 28.52
N GLU A 219 -6.78 10.76 29.67
CA GLU A 219 -8.11 10.18 29.76
C GLU A 219 -9.14 11.27 29.45
N ALA A 220 -9.98 11.04 28.45
CA ALA A 220 -11.06 11.93 28.06
C ALA A 220 -12.38 11.15 28.00
N ASP A 221 -13.49 11.83 28.21
CA ASP A 221 -14.81 11.20 28.09
C ASP A 221 -15.02 10.70 26.67
N LEU A 222 -15.56 9.48 26.54
CA LEU A 222 -15.97 8.92 25.26
C LEU A 222 -17.21 9.66 24.77
N VAL A 223 -17.21 10.06 23.52
CA VAL A 223 -18.29 10.82 22.90
C VAL A 223 -18.95 9.99 21.82
N ASP A 224 -20.23 10.18 21.59
CA ASP A 224 -20.95 9.50 20.52
C ASP A 224 -20.26 9.71 19.17
N VAL A 225 -20.07 8.61 18.41
CA VAL A 225 -19.35 8.60 17.14
C VAL A 225 -19.96 9.55 16.11
N ASP A 226 -21.31 9.63 16.05
CA ASP A 226 -22.00 10.48 15.08
C ASP A 226 -21.86 11.96 15.43
N GLU A 227 -21.87 12.28 16.73
CA GLU A 227 -21.60 13.64 17.20
C GLU A 227 -20.15 14.08 16.87
N VAL A 228 -19.18 13.19 17.10
CA VAL A 228 -17.77 13.44 16.74
C VAL A 228 -17.66 13.69 15.25
N ILE A 229 -18.17 12.78 14.41
CA ILE A 229 -18.09 12.89 12.95
C ILE A 229 -18.68 14.21 12.45
N LYS A 230 -19.83 14.59 12.99
CA LYS A 230 -20.48 15.87 12.66
C LYS A 230 -19.62 17.07 13.10
N LYS A 231 -19.07 17.03 14.32
CA LYS A 231 -18.25 18.11 14.88
C LYS A 231 -16.97 18.35 14.08
N VAL A 232 -16.26 17.27 13.70
CA VAL A 232 -14.98 17.37 12.98
C VAL A 232 -15.15 17.36 11.47
N LYS A 233 -16.38 17.29 10.95
CA LYS A 233 -16.69 17.14 9.52
C LYS A 233 -16.05 15.90 8.92
N GLY A 234 -16.00 14.82 9.70
CA GLY A 234 -15.51 13.51 9.25
C GLY A 234 -16.53 12.80 8.35
N LYS A 235 -16.14 11.63 7.85
CA LYS A 235 -16.97 10.80 6.97
C LYS A 235 -16.96 9.36 7.47
N LYS A 236 -18.15 8.74 7.64
CA LYS A 236 -18.24 7.29 7.85
C LYS A 236 -17.69 6.57 6.64
N THR A 237 -16.83 5.61 6.86
CA THR A 237 -16.13 4.87 5.80
C THR A 237 -15.91 3.43 6.22
N ILE A 238 -15.89 2.53 5.24
CA ILE A 238 -15.54 1.13 5.42
C ILE A 238 -14.19 0.90 4.76
N ASN A 239 -13.26 0.31 5.49
CA ASN A 239 -11.97 -0.13 4.98
C ASN A 239 -11.85 -1.65 5.04
N TYR A 240 -10.96 -2.19 4.22
CA TYR A 240 -10.67 -3.62 4.14
C TYR A 240 -9.16 -3.86 4.29
N LYS A 241 -8.79 -4.98 4.93
CA LYS A 241 -7.39 -5.46 4.91
C LYS A 241 -7.02 -6.02 3.55
N LEU A 242 -8.02 -6.59 2.83
CA LEU A 242 -7.85 -7.09 1.48
C LEU A 242 -7.29 -5.99 0.60
N ARG A 243 -6.27 -6.33 -0.19
CA ARG A 243 -5.62 -5.43 -1.16
C ARG A 243 -5.81 -5.96 -2.56
N ASP A 244 -5.73 -5.07 -3.55
CA ASP A 244 -5.75 -5.47 -4.94
C ASP A 244 -4.55 -6.37 -5.27
N TRP A 245 -4.77 -7.34 -6.12
CA TRP A 245 -3.79 -8.37 -6.43
C TRP A 245 -2.83 -7.93 -7.54
N VAL A 246 -1.52 -7.92 -7.23
CA VAL A 246 -0.44 -7.73 -8.20
C VAL A 246 -0.22 -9.04 -8.95
N PHE A 247 -0.67 -9.11 -10.20
CA PHE A 247 -0.59 -10.36 -10.96
C PHE A 247 0.50 -10.36 -12.03
N SER A 248 1.04 -9.22 -12.41
CA SER A 248 2.07 -9.16 -13.44
C SER A 248 3.48 -9.49 -12.92
N ARG A 249 4.28 -10.09 -13.79
CA ARG A 249 5.70 -10.39 -13.53
C ARG A 249 6.55 -10.06 -14.76
N GLN A 250 7.79 -9.69 -14.51
CA GLN A 250 8.81 -9.40 -15.50
C GLN A 250 9.58 -10.68 -15.84
N ARG A 251 8.86 -11.67 -16.39
CA ARG A 251 9.41 -12.98 -16.79
C ARG A 251 9.14 -13.23 -18.27
N TYR A 252 9.86 -14.20 -18.85
CA TYR A 252 9.60 -14.61 -20.22
C TYR A 252 8.29 -15.41 -20.33
N TRP A 253 8.15 -16.45 -19.51
CA TRP A 253 6.97 -17.31 -19.61
C TRP A 253 5.81 -16.80 -18.74
N GLY A 254 4.62 -17.02 -19.24
CA GLY A 254 3.36 -16.63 -18.64
C GLY A 254 2.43 -16.14 -19.75
N GLU A 255 1.17 -15.93 -19.41
CA GLU A 255 0.20 -15.39 -20.35
C GLU A 255 0.55 -13.92 -20.66
N PRO A 256 0.85 -13.56 -21.93
CA PRO A 256 1.06 -12.17 -22.31
C PRO A 256 -0.16 -11.32 -22.01
N ILE A 257 0.05 -10.18 -21.34
CA ILE A 257 -1.05 -9.25 -21.05
C ILE A 257 -1.46 -8.56 -22.35
N PRO A 258 -2.71 -8.71 -22.84
CA PRO A 258 -3.11 -8.28 -24.17
C PRO A 258 -3.40 -6.76 -24.22
N ILE A 259 -2.40 -5.96 -23.89
CA ILE A 259 -2.45 -4.49 -23.89
C ILE A 259 -1.34 -3.93 -24.76
N ILE A 260 -1.65 -2.83 -25.44
CA ILE A 260 -0.74 -2.06 -26.28
C ILE A 260 -0.66 -0.65 -25.71
N HIS A 261 0.55 -0.15 -25.46
CA HIS A 261 0.83 1.19 -24.98
C HIS A 261 1.09 2.13 -26.14
N CYS A 262 0.21 3.10 -26.32
CA CYS A 262 0.29 4.13 -27.35
C CYS A 262 0.45 5.50 -26.71
N GLU A 263 1.41 6.30 -27.16
CA GLU A 263 1.62 7.65 -26.63
C GLU A 263 0.39 8.57 -26.78
N LYS A 264 -0.39 8.38 -27.85
CA LYS A 264 -1.58 9.17 -28.14
C LYS A 264 -2.84 8.64 -27.45
N CYS A 265 -3.02 7.30 -27.39
CA CYS A 265 -4.26 6.67 -26.95
C CYS A 265 -4.17 6.08 -25.54
N GLY A 266 -2.98 6.06 -24.92
CA GLY A 266 -2.75 5.38 -23.65
C GLY A 266 -2.71 3.85 -23.79
N ALA A 267 -3.19 3.15 -22.79
CA ALA A 267 -3.31 1.69 -22.79
C ALA A 267 -4.53 1.26 -23.64
N VAL A 268 -4.31 0.46 -24.68
CA VAL A 268 -5.32 -0.01 -25.63
C VAL A 268 -5.35 -1.54 -25.63
N PRO A 269 -6.50 -2.19 -25.47
CA PRO A 269 -6.60 -3.64 -25.56
C PRO A 269 -6.27 -4.14 -26.98
N VAL A 270 -5.61 -5.29 -27.06
CA VAL A 270 -5.48 -6.03 -28.32
C VAL A 270 -6.89 -6.40 -28.81
N PRO A 271 -7.18 -6.26 -30.11
CA PRO A 271 -8.47 -6.70 -30.68
C PRO A 271 -8.75 -8.19 -30.42
N GLU A 272 -9.98 -8.54 -30.14
CA GLU A 272 -10.37 -9.95 -29.87
C GLU A 272 -10.06 -10.89 -31.03
N SER A 273 -10.04 -10.37 -32.26
CA SER A 273 -9.64 -11.13 -33.46
C SER A 273 -8.17 -11.54 -33.46
N ASP A 274 -7.33 -10.83 -32.69
CA ASP A 274 -5.89 -11.00 -32.69
C ASP A 274 -5.41 -11.77 -31.45
N LEU A 275 -6.34 -12.37 -30.72
CA LEU A 275 -6.08 -13.24 -29.56
C LEU A 275 -6.04 -14.72 -29.99
N PRO A 276 -5.19 -15.52 -29.31
CA PRO A 276 -4.29 -15.18 -28.21
C PRO A 276 -3.03 -14.41 -28.67
N VAL A 277 -2.47 -13.60 -27.77
CA VAL A 277 -1.14 -13.04 -27.99
C VAL A 277 -0.12 -14.13 -27.65
N GLU A 278 0.61 -14.59 -28.66
CA GLU A 278 1.62 -15.63 -28.49
C GLU A 278 2.96 -15.03 -28.05
N LEU A 279 3.72 -15.78 -27.22
CA LEU A 279 5.08 -15.42 -26.83
C LEU A 279 6.02 -15.56 -28.02
N PRO A 280 6.95 -14.60 -28.21
CA PRO A 280 7.97 -14.71 -29.26
C PRO A 280 9.08 -15.67 -28.83
N ASP A 281 9.68 -16.36 -29.77
CA ASP A 281 10.94 -17.07 -29.51
C ASP A 281 12.06 -16.05 -29.29
N ILE A 282 12.79 -16.19 -28.17
CA ILE A 282 13.97 -15.39 -27.84
C ILE A 282 15.11 -16.31 -27.41
N GLU A 283 16.33 -15.94 -27.77
CA GLU A 283 17.53 -16.72 -27.41
C GLU A 283 17.95 -16.48 -25.95
N ASP A 284 17.73 -15.28 -25.41
CA ASP A 284 18.16 -14.87 -24.09
C ASP A 284 16.96 -14.54 -23.17
N TYR A 285 16.64 -15.47 -22.29
CA TYR A 285 15.58 -15.36 -21.28
C TYR A 285 16.02 -14.70 -19.96
N LYS A 286 17.30 -14.29 -19.87
CA LYS A 286 17.82 -13.72 -18.62
C LYS A 286 17.14 -12.40 -18.30
N PRO A 287 16.80 -12.18 -17.03
CA PRO A 287 16.31 -10.88 -16.58
C PRO A 287 17.26 -9.75 -16.95
N THR A 288 16.71 -8.58 -17.21
CA THR A 288 17.52 -7.39 -17.51
C THR A 288 18.02 -6.74 -16.22
N ASP A 289 19.15 -6.02 -16.30
CA ASP A 289 19.68 -5.27 -15.15
C ASP A 289 18.76 -4.11 -14.71
N SER A 290 17.99 -3.57 -15.65
CA SER A 290 16.99 -2.52 -15.41
C SER A 290 15.73 -3.03 -14.74
N GLY A 291 15.56 -4.37 -14.67
CA GLY A 291 14.34 -5.01 -14.14
C GLY A 291 13.17 -5.02 -15.10
N GLU A 292 13.42 -4.80 -16.38
CA GLU A 292 12.42 -4.99 -17.44
C GLU A 292 12.30 -6.46 -17.80
N SER A 293 11.14 -6.83 -18.36
CA SER A 293 10.91 -8.20 -18.83
C SER A 293 11.92 -8.58 -19.93
N PRO A 294 12.39 -9.85 -19.98
CA PRO A 294 13.18 -10.36 -21.10
C PRO A 294 12.49 -10.17 -22.46
N LEU A 295 11.17 -10.09 -22.50
CA LEU A 295 10.38 -9.84 -23.72
C LEU A 295 10.71 -8.49 -24.38
N THR A 296 11.25 -7.51 -23.63
CA THR A 296 11.70 -6.23 -24.23
C THR A 296 12.79 -6.41 -25.27
N LYS A 297 13.53 -7.54 -25.25
CA LYS A 297 14.55 -7.88 -26.23
C LYS A 297 13.97 -8.30 -27.60
N ALA A 298 12.71 -8.73 -27.64
CA ALA A 298 12.01 -9.12 -28.86
C ALA A 298 11.45 -7.87 -29.58
N VAL A 299 12.33 -7.05 -30.16
CA VAL A 299 12.01 -5.72 -30.69
C VAL A 299 10.87 -5.75 -31.72
N GLU A 300 10.85 -6.74 -32.60
CA GLU A 300 9.81 -6.90 -33.63
C GLU A 300 8.45 -7.26 -33.02
N TRP A 301 8.44 -8.06 -31.95
CA TRP A 301 7.22 -8.42 -31.22
C TRP A 301 6.69 -7.26 -30.37
N VAL A 302 7.58 -6.49 -29.77
CA VAL A 302 7.24 -5.34 -28.90
C VAL A 302 6.65 -4.19 -29.72
N ASN A 303 7.29 -3.83 -30.85
CA ASN A 303 6.88 -2.69 -31.65
C ASN A 303 5.71 -3.07 -32.56
N VAL A 304 4.58 -2.43 -32.36
CA VAL A 304 3.33 -2.70 -33.08
C VAL A 304 2.63 -1.41 -33.48
N LYS A 305 1.59 -1.52 -34.28
CA LYS A 305 0.69 -0.40 -34.56
C LYS A 305 -0.45 -0.37 -33.55
N CYS A 306 -0.81 0.82 -33.11
CA CYS A 306 -1.94 1.02 -32.23
C CYS A 306 -3.25 0.65 -32.93
N PRO A 307 -4.08 -0.26 -32.39
CA PRO A 307 -5.33 -0.65 -33.04
C PRO A 307 -6.35 0.48 -33.10
N SER A 308 -6.24 1.53 -32.29
CA SER A 308 -7.16 2.66 -32.25
C SER A 308 -6.78 3.80 -33.22
N CYS A 309 -5.47 4.10 -33.38
CA CYS A 309 -5.04 5.26 -34.19
C CYS A 309 -4.01 4.93 -35.26
N SER A 310 -3.61 3.66 -35.40
CA SER A 310 -2.59 3.16 -36.33
C SER A 310 -1.19 3.79 -36.17
N GLY A 311 -0.97 4.57 -35.17
CA GLY A 311 0.35 5.14 -34.79
C GLY A 311 1.28 4.07 -34.21
N ASP A 312 2.56 4.43 -34.05
CA ASP A 312 3.53 3.56 -33.41
C ASP A 312 3.16 3.34 -31.93
N ALA A 313 3.32 2.10 -31.47
CA ALA A 313 2.94 1.69 -30.15
C ALA A 313 3.78 0.47 -29.70
N LYS A 314 3.72 0.11 -28.42
CA LYS A 314 4.46 -1.02 -27.84
C LYS A 314 3.52 -1.98 -27.15
N ARG A 315 3.73 -3.29 -27.36
CA ARG A 315 3.06 -4.31 -26.55
C ARG A 315 3.49 -4.21 -25.09
N GLU A 316 2.59 -4.59 -24.19
CA GLU A 316 2.93 -4.88 -22.82
C GLU A 316 3.91 -6.07 -22.78
N THR A 317 4.95 -5.95 -21.96
CA THR A 317 6.00 -6.97 -21.84
C THR A 317 5.93 -7.74 -20.53
N ASP A 318 5.12 -7.29 -19.59
CA ASP A 318 4.81 -8.09 -18.41
C ASP A 318 3.88 -9.24 -18.77
N VAL A 319 4.00 -10.33 -18.04
CA VAL A 319 3.17 -11.52 -18.22
C VAL A 319 2.44 -11.87 -16.94
N MET A 320 1.35 -12.60 -17.05
CA MET A 320 0.69 -13.27 -15.93
C MET A 320 1.22 -14.70 -15.86
N PRO A 321 2.16 -15.01 -14.95
CA PRO A 321 2.58 -16.39 -14.78
C PRO A 321 1.43 -17.16 -14.16
N ASN A 322 0.85 -18.03 -14.93
CA ASN A 322 -0.24 -18.90 -14.47
C ASN A 322 0.37 -20.13 -13.79
N TRP A 323 0.31 -20.16 -12.49
CA TRP A 323 0.73 -21.28 -11.64
C TRP A 323 -0.37 -21.66 -10.64
N ALA A 324 -1.60 -21.23 -10.97
CA ALA A 324 -2.80 -21.63 -10.26
C ALA A 324 -3.47 -22.82 -10.92
#